data_fb8e84a4492796bf253812cbd5b5152d
#
_entry.id   fb8e84a4492796bf253812cbd5b5152d
#
_cell.length_a   1.000
_cell.length_b   1.000
_cell.length_c   1.000
_cell.angle_alpha   90.00
_cell.angle_beta   90.00
_cell.angle_gamma   90.00
#
_symmetry.space_group_name_H-M   'P 1'
#
loop_
_entity.id
_entity.type
_entity.pdbx_description
1 polymer ?
#
loop_
_entity_poly.entity_id
_entity_poly.type
_entity_poly.pdbx_seq_one_letter_code
_entity_poly.pdbx_strand_id
1 'polypeptide(L)'
;MAGNFPLAGMHDLVCVLLSCNEAVIKPSSKDRVLITFLVNFLHEKFPLSKNFISINNDKLTNFEMVIATGSNNTHKYFEYYFKNKKSLLRKNRNSIAVLDGNETKKEISRLAEDVFLYFGLGCRNVSKIYIPKNYDFDKLFEGFKFYKNLIKHNKYFNNYNYQKTIKIMNNESFIDYEYFLLAKSKLLSPPISILYYDFYDKLSTVEKEIKKNRSLIQCVVSNLNIKNSIKFGESQKPNLDQYADNVDTLNFLLTSS
;
A
#
# COMPACT_ATOMS: atom_id res chain seq x y z
N MET A 1 0.43 9.04 12.13
CA MET A 1 0.27 8.80 10.68
C MET A 1 1.29 7.81 10.18
N ALA A 2 1.02 7.08 9.11
CA ALA A 2 2.02 6.25 8.43
C ALA A 2 3.07 7.13 7.71
N GLY A 3 4.25 6.57 7.41
CA GLY A 3 5.33 7.28 6.72
C GLY A 3 6.13 6.37 5.80
N ASN A 4 5.49 5.35 5.24
CA ASN A 4 6.09 4.44 4.28
C ASN A 4 6.18 5.06 2.87
N PHE A 5 5.31 6.00 2.55
CA PHE A 5 5.36 6.85 1.35
C PHE A 5 4.86 8.28 1.70
N PRO A 6 5.14 9.29 0.85
CA PRO A 6 4.79 10.68 1.13
C PRO A 6 3.30 10.88 1.35
N LEU A 7 2.93 11.64 2.39
CA LEU A 7 1.54 12.01 2.72
C LEU A 7 0.56 10.84 2.88
N ALA A 8 1.05 9.69 3.36
CA ALA A 8 0.25 8.47 3.49
C ALA A 8 -1.02 8.64 4.33
N GLY A 9 -1.05 9.59 5.27
CA GLY A 9 -2.21 9.89 6.11
C GLY A 9 -3.07 11.07 5.63
N MET A 10 -2.82 11.60 4.43
CA MET A 10 -3.51 12.80 3.95
C MET A 10 -5.01 12.59 3.78
N HIS A 11 -5.43 11.45 3.25
CA HIS A 11 -6.85 11.14 3.05
C HIS A 11 -7.61 11.08 4.39
N ASP A 12 -6.98 10.53 5.44
CA ASP A 12 -7.57 10.50 6.78
C ASP A 12 -7.73 11.91 7.36
N LEU A 13 -6.73 12.78 7.16
CA LEU A 13 -6.82 14.19 7.56
C LEU A 13 -7.99 14.88 6.87
N VAL A 14 -8.14 14.70 5.56
CA VAL A 14 -9.28 15.26 4.82
C VAL A 14 -10.60 14.75 5.38
N CYS A 15 -10.74 13.48 5.70
CA CYS A 15 -11.96 12.92 6.31
C CYS A 15 -12.24 13.55 7.69
N VAL A 16 -11.21 13.75 8.53
CA VAL A 16 -11.37 14.40 9.85
C VAL A 16 -11.88 15.83 9.69
N LEU A 17 -11.32 16.60 8.77
CA LEU A 17 -11.76 17.97 8.54
C LEU A 17 -13.17 18.06 7.94
N LEU A 18 -13.49 17.18 6.98
CA LEU A 18 -14.84 17.12 6.37
C LEU A 18 -15.92 16.69 7.37
N SER A 19 -15.58 15.93 8.39
CA SER A 19 -16.49 15.55 9.49
C SER A 19 -16.60 16.61 10.58
N CYS A 20 -16.03 17.82 10.36
CA CYS A 20 -15.99 18.92 11.32
C CYS A 20 -15.34 18.58 12.68
N ASN A 21 -14.43 17.60 12.68
CA ASN A 21 -13.65 17.25 13.88
C ASN A 21 -12.30 17.99 13.90
N GLU A 22 -11.75 18.15 15.09
CA GLU A 22 -10.39 18.64 15.27
C GLU A 22 -9.37 17.53 15.02
N ALA A 23 -8.31 17.86 14.29
CA ALA A 23 -7.25 16.93 13.93
C ALA A 23 -5.98 17.19 14.75
N VAL A 24 -5.65 16.28 15.67
CA VAL A 24 -4.34 16.27 16.33
C VAL A 24 -3.43 15.27 15.64
N ILE A 25 -2.48 15.76 14.84
CA ILE A 25 -1.64 14.94 13.98
C ILE A 25 -0.37 14.55 14.73
N LYS A 26 -0.10 13.24 14.82
CA LYS A 26 1.22 12.72 15.17
C LYS A 26 1.89 12.19 13.90
N PRO A 27 2.83 12.94 13.30
CA PRO A 27 3.49 12.52 12.09
C PRO A 27 4.43 11.34 12.34
N SER A 28 4.66 10.55 11.30
CA SER A 28 5.75 9.58 11.30
C SER A 28 7.10 10.31 11.26
N SER A 29 8.12 9.78 11.93
CA SER A 29 9.48 10.29 11.82
C SER A 29 10.02 10.27 10.37
N LYS A 30 9.47 9.41 9.51
CA LYS A 30 9.86 9.26 8.11
C LYS A 30 9.15 10.23 7.16
N ASP A 31 8.01 10.81 7.55
CA ASP A 31 7.20 11.74 6.73
C ASP A 31 6.74 12.96 7.54
N ARG A 32 7.65 13.54 8.33
CA ARG A 32 7.34 14.73 9.12
C ARG A 32 7.35 16.00 8.26
N VAL A 33 8.28 16.11 7.33
CA VAL A 33 8.54 17.34 6.60
C VAL A 33 7.33 17.76 5.75
N LEU A 34 6.79 16.84 4.96
CA LEU A 34 5.71 17.18 4.03
C LEU A 34 4.39 17.50 4.75
N ILE A 35 4.03 16.72 5.76
CA ILE A 35 2.80 16.99 6.51
C ILE A 35 2.90 18.31 7.30
N THR A 36 4.06 18.60 7.89
CA THR A 36 4.28 19.89 8.58
C THR A 36 4.21 21.06 7.61
N PHE A 37 4.84 20.94 6.44
CA PHE A 37 4.74 21.95 5.39
C PHE A 37 3.28 22.22 4.99
N LEU A 38 2.52 21.16 4.74
CA LEU A 38 1.12 21.26 4.35
C LEU A 38 0.27 21.96 5.42
N VAL A 39 0.43 21.56 6.68
CA VAL A 39 -0.32 22.16 7.80
C VAL A 39 0.05 23.64 7.94
N ASN A 40 1.32 24.00 7.87
CA ASN A 40 1.75 25.41 7.91
C ASN A 40 1.19 26.21 6.74
N PHE A 41 1.18 25.66 5.53
CA PHE A 41 0.55 26.28 4.37
C PHE A 41 -0.95 26.54 4.58
N LEU A 42 -1.68 25.55 5.15
CA LEU A 42 -3.08 25.71 5.49
C LEU A 42 -3.29 26.81 6.55
N HIS A 43 -2.43 26.88 7.56
CA HIS A 43 -2.50 27.91 8.62
C HIS A 43 -2.21 29.32 8.07
N GLU A 44 -1.35 29.43 7.07
CA GLU A 44 -1.05 30.71 6.39
C GLU A 44 -2.21 31.17 5.51
N LYS A 45 -2.73 30.26 4.68
CA LYS A 45 -3.81 30.58 3.73
C LYS A 45 -5.19 30.70 4.40
N PHE A 46 -5.42 29.93 5.43
CA PHE A 46 -6.67 29.85 6.18
C PHE A 46 -6.40 29.93 7.69
N PRO A 47 -6.22 31.14 8.26
CA PRO A 47 -5.82 31.31 9.66
C PRO A 47 -6.72 30.59 10.67
N LEU A 48 -8.02 30.47 10.40
CA LEU A 48 -8.97 29.75 11.24
C LEU A 48 -8.66 28.23 11.34
N SER A 49 -7.91 27.68 10.39
CA SER A 49 -7.50 26.27 10.43
C SER A 49 -6.63 25.92 11.66
N LYS A 50 -6.00 26.92 12.30
CA LYS A 50 -5.24 26.72 13.55
C LYS A 50 -6.10 26.19 14.68
N ASN A 51 -7.39 26.44 14.67
CA ASN A 51 -8.32 25.93 15.66
C ASN A 51 -8.72 24.47 15.42
N PHE A 52 -8.47 23.95 14.23
CA PHE A 52 -8.92 22.62 13.83
C PHE A 52 -7.78 21.64 13.51
N ILE A 53 -6.56 22.13 13.30
CA ILE A 53 -5.42 21.29 12.97
C ILE A 53 -4.24 21.64 13.86
N SER A 54 -3.71 20.65 14.52
CA SER A 54 -2.47 20.79 15.29
C SER A 54 -1.53 19.61 15.06
N ILE A 55 -0.22 19.86 15.18
CA ILE A 55 0.81 18.81 15.09
C ILE A 55 1.39 18.63 16.50
N ASN A 56 1.37 17.38 16.98
CA ASN A 56 1.98 17.03 18.25
C ASN A 56 2.96 15.86 18.03
N ASN A 57 4.19 16.04 18.48
CA ASN A 57 5.25 15.03 18.36
C ASN A 57 5.32 14.11 19.58
N ASP A 58 4.71 14.54 20.69
CA ASP A 58 4.71 13.81 21.95
C ASP A 58 3.59 12.76 22.02
N LYS A 59 3.46 12.13 23.17
CA LYS A 59 2.37 11.19 23.43
C LYS A 59 1.04 11.94 23.43
N LEU A 60 0.11 11.53 22.59
CA LEU A 60 -1.23 12.09 22.54
C LEU A 60 -2.04 11.58 23.75
N THR A 61 -2.73 12.47 24.45
CA THR A 61 -3.52 12.14 25.65
C THR A 61 -4.97 12.52 25.52
N ASN A 62 -5.28 13.69 25.02
CA ASN A 62 -6.63 14.24 24.96
C ASN A 62 -7.20 14.07 23.54
N PHE A 63 -7.87 12.95 23.32
CA PHE A 63 -8.60 12.66 22.07
C PHE A 63 -9.74 11.68 22.36
N GLU A 64 -10.82 11.78 21.61
CA GLU A 64 -11.99 10.91 21.73
C GLU A 64 -11.87 9.71 20.77
N MET A 65 -11.39 9.98 19.55
CA MET A 65 -11.22 9.00 18.50
C MET A 65 -9.78 8.93 18.01
N VAL A 66 -9.40 7.79 17.47
CA VAL A 66 -8.07 7.60 16.89
C VAL A 66 -8.12 6.87 15.57
N ILE A 67 -7.41 7.41 14.59
CA ILE A 67 -7.08 6.70 13.35
C ILE A 67 -5.57 6.43 13.38
N ALA A 68 -5.18 5.16 13.43
CA ALA A 68 -3.78 4.78 13.52
C ALA A 68 -3.42 3.72 12.48
N THR A 69 -2.29 3.93 11.80
CA THR A 69 -1.76 2.98 10.82
C THR A 69 -0.38 2.52 11.28
N GLY A 70 -0.16 1.22 11.29
CA GLY A 70 1.11 0.65 11.73
C GLY A 70 1.39 -0.72 11.12
N SER A 71 2.62 -1.22 11.33
CA SER A 71 2.97 -2.60 11.03
C SER A 71 2.12 -3.58 11.86
N ASN A 72 2.10 -4.85 11.47
CA ASN A 72 1.37 -5.87 12.24
C ASN A 72 1.80 -5.94 13.72
N ASN A 73 3.08 -5.71 14.02
CA ASN A 73 3.56 -5.63 15.40
C ASN A 73 3.06 -4.37 16.10
N THR A 74 3.15 -3.21 15.46
CA THR A 74 2.66 -1.94 15.99
C THR A 74 1.15 -1.98 16.24
N HIS A 75 0.40 -2.68 15.40
CA HIS A 75 -1.04 -2.81 15.54
C HIS A 75 -1.45 -3.48 16.85
N LYS A 76 -0.74 -4.54 17.29
CA LYS A 76 -0.99 -5.19 18.59
C LYS A 76 -0.84 -4.22 19.77
N TYR A 77 0.16 -3.32 19.69
CA TYR A 77 0.32 -2.27 20.69
C TYR A 77 -0.82 -1.25 20.62
N PHE A 78 -1.26 -0.88 19.42
CA PHE A 78 -2.39 0.03 19.26
C PHE A 78 -3.70 -0.56 19.80
N GLU A 79 -3.99 -1.83 19.56
CA GLU A 79 -5.15 -2.54 20.14
C GLU A 79 -5.14 -2.47 21.67
N TYR A 80 -3.98 -2.61 22.29
CA TYR A 80 -3.85 -2.49 23.73
C TYR A 80 -4.01 -1.05 24.22
N TYR A 81 -3.31 -0.09 23.60
CA TYR A 81 -3.33 1.31 24.06
C TYR A 81 -4.66 2.02 23.82
N PHE A 82 -5.35 1.67 22.76
CA PHE A 82 -6.59 2.34 22.37
C PHE A 82 -7.85 1.52 22.64
N LYS A 83 -7.75 0.45 23.44
CA LYS A 83 -8.89 -0.45 23.74
C LYS A 83 -10.14 0.25 24.27
N ASN A 84 -9.97 1.38 24.98
CA ASN A 84 -11.05 2.16 25.58
C ASN A 84 -11.41 3.42 24.76
N LYS A 85 -10.91 3.50 23.53
CA LYS A 85 -11.20 4.63 22.63
C LYS A 85 -11.83 4.11 21.34
N LYS A 86 -12.70 4.91 20.75
CA LYS A 86 -13.18 4.62 19.41
C LYS A 86 -12.00 4.68 18.44
N SER A 87 -11.68 3.57 17.83
CA SER A 87 -10.43 3.43 17.09
C SER A 87 -10.62 2.79 15.71
N LEU A 88 -10.01 3.40 14.70
CA LEU A 88 -9.81 2.83 13.37
C LEU A 88 -8.34 2.47 13.23
N LEU A 89 -8.02 1.21 13.52
CA LEU A 89 -6.67 0.69 13.51
C LEU A 89 -6.40 -0.05 12.21
N ARG A 90 -5.44 0.42 11.43
CA ARG A 90 -5.09 -0.13 10.13
C ARG A 90 -3.85 -0.99 10.19
N LYS A 91 -3.93 -2.17 9.56
CA LYS A 91 -2.83 -3.14 9.41
C LYS A 91 -2.16 -2.98 8.04
N ASN A 92 -1.01 -3.60 7.88
CA ASN A 92 -0.43 -3.76 6.57
C ASN A 92 -1.35 -4.61 5.69
N ARG A 93 -1.63 -4.09 4.50
CA ARG A 93 -2.32 -4.81 3.43
C ARG A 93 -1.46 -4.81 2.18
N ASN A 94 -1.82 -5.68 1.26
CA ASN A 94 -1.10 -5.84 0.00
C ASN A 94 -2.11 -5.80 -1.14
N SER A 95 -1.67 -5.41 -2.32
CA SER A 95 -2.47 -5.57 -3.51
C SER A 95 -1.93 -6.70 -4.38
N ILE A 96 -2.81 -7.29 -5.16
CA ILE A 96 -2.46 -8.40 -6.05
C ILE A 96 -2.90 -8.08 -7.47
N ALA A 97 -2.23 -8.70 -8.46
CA ALA A 97 -2.72 -8.68 -9.83
C ALA A 97 -3.04 -10.09 -10.32
N VAL A 98 -4.00 -10.18 -11.25
CA VAL A 98 -4.37 -11.42 -11.91
C VAL A 98 -4.28 -11.20 -13.41
N LEU A 99 -3.40 -11.96 -14.06
CA LEU A 99 -3.08 -11.89 -15.47
C LEU A 99 -3.58 -13.16 -16.18
N ASP A 100 -3.95 -13.06 -17.45
CA ASP A 100 -4.37 -14.21 -18.26
C ASP A 100 -3.35 -14.65 -19.32
N GLY A 101 -2.26 -13.88 -19.48
CA GLY A 101 -1.19 -14.14 -20.44
C GLY A 101 -1.39 -13.44 -21.79
N ASN A 102 -2.54 -12.78 -22.00
CA ASN A 102 -2.86 -12.06 -23.24
C ASN A 102 -2.60 -10.55 -23.14
N GLU A 103 -2.04 -10.10 -22.02
CA GLU A 103 -1.78 -8.69 -21.79
C GLU A 103 -0.85 -8.12 -22.86
N THR A 104 -1.22 -6.94 -23.35
CA THR A 104 -0.37 -6.16 -24.26
C THR A 104 0.83 -5.58 -23.51
N LYS A 105 1.89 -5.22 -24.22
CA LYS A 105 3.05 -4.52 -23.64
C LYS A 105 2.65 -3.24 -22.89
N LYS A 106 1.64 -2.51 -23.39
CA LYS A 106 1.12 -1.29 -22.76
C LYS A 106 0.44 -1.60 -21.40
N GLU A 107 -0.31 -2.69 -21.34
CA GLU A 107 -0.98 -3.12 -20.10
C GLU A 107 0.03 -3.58 -19.06
N ILE A 108 1.05 -4.35 -19.45
CA ILE A 108 2.14 -4.72 -18.53
C ILE A 108 2.93 -3.49 -18.08
N SER A 109 3.16 -2.50 -18.94
CA SER A 109 3.81 -1.25 -18.54
C SER A 109 2.98 -0.46 -17.52
N ARG A 110 1.64 -0.49 -17.61
CA ARG A 110 0.75 0.08 -16.58
C ARG A 110 0.78 -0.72 -15.28
N LEU A 111 0.82 -2.04 -15.37
CA LEU A 111 1.00 -2.88 -14.18
C LEU A 111 2.32 -2.58 -13.47
N ALA A 112 3.36 -2.20 -14.20
CA ALA A 112 4.63 -1.77 -13.60
C ALA A 112 4.47 -0.54 -12.68
N GLU A 113 3.57 0.41 -13.02
CA GLU A 113 3.23 1.53 -12.12
C GLU A 113 2.62 1.01 -10.82
N ASP A 114 1.69 0.05 -10.92
CA ASP A 114 1.05 -0.56 -9.75
C ASP A 114 2.05 -1.30 -8.84
N VAL A 115 3.11 -1.88 -9.41
CA VAL A 115 4.14 -2.62 -8.66
C VAL A 115 5.18 -1.68 -8.04
N PHE A 116 5.75 -0.77 -8.83
CA PHE A 116 7.01 -0.10 -8.50
C PHE A 116 6.86 1.35 -8.02
N LEU A 117 5.73 2.00 -8.26
CA LEU A 117 5.54 3.36 -7.78
C LEU A 117 5.74 3.41 -6.26
N TYR A 118 6.36 4.46 -5.75
CA TYR A 118 6.74 4.55 -4.33
C TYR A 118 7.59 3.37 -3.82
N PHE A 119 8.42 2.76 -4.70
CA PHE A 119 9.29 1.62 -4.37
C PHE A 119 8.52 0.36 -3.89
N GLY A 120 7.25 0.22 -4.23
CA GLY A 120 6.41 -0.88 -3.76
C GLY A 120 6.02 -0.80 -2.28
N LEU A 121 6.13 0.37 -1.64
CA LEU A 121 5.93 0.54 -0.20
C LEU A 121 4.48 0.80 0.22
N GLY A 122 3.59 1.10 -0.71
CA GLY A 122 2.18 1.38 -0.42
C GLY A 122 1.34 0.09 -0.31
N CYS A 123 0.25 0.14 0.45
CA CYS A 123 -0.70 -0.98 0.53
C CYS A 123 -1.41 -1.25 -0.81
N ARG A 124 -1.46 -0.26 -1.70
CA ARG A 124 -2.02 -0.39 -3.05
C ARG A 124 -0.99 -0.88 -4.09
N ASN A 125 0.29 -1.01 -3.71
CA ASN A 125 1.26 -1.61 -4.61
C ASN A 125 0.99 -3.11 -4.76
N VAL A 126 1.05 -3.57 -6.02
CA VAL A 126 0.94 -4.99 -6.34
C VAL A 126 2.20 -5.69 -5.86
N SER A 127 2.04 -6.57 -4.90
CA SER A 127 3.11 -7.34 -4.26
C SER A 127 3.13 -8.80 -4.70
N LYS A 128 2.03 -9.27 -5.30
CA LYS A 128 1.91 -10.63 -5.84
C LYS A 128 1.09 -10.62 -7.13
N ILE A 129 1.52 -11.44 -8.09
CA ILE A 129 0.79 -11.69 -9.33
C ILE A 129 0.34 -13.16 -9.41
N TYR A 130 -0.88 -13.38 -9.87
CA TYR A 130 -1.38 -14.69 -10.27
C TYR A 130 -1.33 -14.79 -11.79
N ILE A 131 -0.72 -15.84 -12.30
CA ILE A 131 -0.45 -16.04 -13.73
C ILE A 131 -0.83 -17.47 -14.15
N PRO A 132 -1.21 -17.71 -15.43
CA PRO A 132 -1.42 -19.06 -15.93
C PRO A 132 -0.10 -19.85 -16.00
N LYS A 133 -0.17 -21.19 -16.00
CA LYS A 133 1.03 -22.07 -15.96
C LYS A 133 2.02 -21.82 -17.08
N ASN A 134 1.55 -21.45 -18.25
CA ASN A 134 2.40 -21.22 -19.44
C ASN A 134 2.66 -19.73 -19.68
N TYR A 135 2.72 -18.93 -18.61
CA TYR A 135 2.94 -17.50 -18.73
C TYR A 135 4.35 -17.18 -19.23
N ASP A 136 4.42 -16.30 -20.23
CA ASP A 136 5.67 -15.80 -20.78
C ASP A 136 6.23 -14.68 -19.90
N PHE A 137 7.25 -14.97 -19.10
CA PHE A 137 7.91 -14.03 -18.21
C PHE A 137 8.67 -12.91 -18.94
N ASP A 138 9.04 -13.10 -20.19
CA ASP A 138 9.72 -12.05 -20.97
C ASP A 138 8.80 -10.85 -21.21
N LYS A 139 7.48 -11.08 -21.27
CA LYS A 139 6.49 -10.00 -21.31
C LYS A 139 6.58 -9.08 -20.09
N LEU A 140 6.73 -9.65 -18.89
CA LEU A 140 6.91 -8.86 -17.67
C LEU A 140 8.21 -8.06 -17.71
N PHE A 141 9.31 -8.71 -18.10
CA PHE A 141 10.60 -8.06 -18.23
C PHE A 141 10.53 -6.85 -19.16
N GLU A 142 10.03 -7.02 -20.37
CA GLU A 142 9.90 -5.93 -21.33
C GLU A 142 8.96 -4.81 -20.87
N GLY A 143 7.82 -5.15 -20.29
CA GLY A 143 6.85 -4.16 -19.79
C GLY A 143 7.34 -3.39 -18.57
N PHE A 144 8.17 -4.00 -17.73
CA PHE A 144 8.66 -3.41 -16.48
C PHE A 144 9.96 -2.60 -16.65
N LYS A 145 10.59 -2.67 -17.82
CA LYS A 145 11.92 -2.12 -18.12
C LYS A 145 12.10 -0.63 -17.78
N PHE A 146 11.01 0.14 -17.86
CA PHE A 146 11.03 1.58 -17.50
C PHE A 146 11.48 1.82 -16.05
N TYR A 147 11.21 0.88 -15.14
CA TYR A 147 11.54 0.97 -13.72
C TYR A 147 12.96 0.50 -13.36
N LYS A 148 13.80 0.10 -14.33
CA LYS A 148 15.19 -0.30 -14.10
C LYS A 148 16.00 0.77 -13.33
N ASN A 149 15.66 2.05 -13.46
CA ASN A 149 16.31 3.13 -12.75
C ASN A 149 16.10 3.13 -11.22
N LEU A 150 15.17 2.33 -10.68
CA LEU A 150 14.99 2.17 -9.22
C LEU A 150 16.27 1.73 -8.53
N ILE A 151 17.12 0.95 -9.23
CA ILE A 151 18.40 0.47 -8.69
C ILE A 151 19.38 1.61 -8.40
N LYS A 152 19.21 2.79 -8.98
CA LYS A 152 20.04 3.98 -8.69
C LYS A 152 19.73 4.57 -7.31
N HIS A 153 18.64 4.16 -6.68
CA HIS A 153 18.30 4.61 -5.34
C HIS A 153 18.95 3.70 -4.30
N ASN A 154 19.92 4.20 -3.55
CA ASN A 154 20.78 3.43 -2.65
C ASN A 154 20.02 2.50 -1.68
N LYS A 155 18.93 2.99 -1.05
CA LYS A 155 18.13 2.15 -0.12
C LYS A 155 17.43 0.99 -0.84
N TYR A 156 16.95 1.21 -2.05
CA TYR A 156 16.32 0.17 -2.85
C TYR A 156 17.36 -0.85 -3.32
N PHE A 157 18.49 -0.38 -3.83
CA PHE A 157 19.61 -1.23 -4.26
C PHE A 157 20.14 -2.11 -3.14
N ASN A 158 20.33 -1.55 -1.95
CA ASN A 158 20.78 -2.32 -0.78
C ASN A 158 19.77 -3.42 -0.41
N ASN A 159 18.46 -3.13 -0.46
CA ASN A 159 17.44 -4.15 -0.25
C ASN A 159 17.47 -5.24 -1.33
N TYR A 160 17.60 -4.86 -2.60
CA TYR A 160 17.71 -5.81 -3.71
C TYR A 160 18.90 -6.75 -3.53
N ASN A 161 20.09 -6.23 -3.27
CA ASN A 161 21.28 -7.04 -3.05
C ASN A 161 21.14 -7.95 -1.83
N TYR A 162 20.62 -7.41 -0.73
CA TYR A 162 20.39 -8.19 0.49
C TYR A 162 19.41 -9.36 0.23
N GLN A 163 18.29 -9.11 -0.42
CA GLN A 163 17.31 -10.16 -0.72
C GLN A 163 17.85 -11.19 -1.71
N LYS A 164 18.59 -10.76 -2.71
CA LYS A 164 19.27 -11.65 -3.66
C LYS A 164 20.25 -12.57 -2.93
N THR A 165 21.08 -12.03 -2.07
CA THR A 165 22.04 -12.80 -1.28
C THR A 165 21.35 -13.82 -0.38
N ILE A 166 20.30 -13.41 0.36
CA ILE A 166 19.55 -14.33 1.23
C ILE A 166 18.94 -15.48 0.42
N LYS A 167 18.36 -15.21 -0.75
CA LYS A 167 17.77 -16.26 -1.59
C LYS A 167 18.83 -17.23 -2.13
N ILE A 168 20.01 -16.73 -2.52
CA ILE A 168 21.12 -17.57 -2.96
C ILE A 168 21.60 -18.46 -1.80
N MET A 169 21.81 -17.89 -0.61
CA MET A 169 22.27 -18.64 0.57
C MET A 169 21.26 -19.73 1.01
N ASN A 170 19.96 -19.46 0.85
CA ASN A 170 18.91 -20.41 1.19
C ASN A 170 18.60 -21.42 0.06
N ASN A 171 19.31 -21.36 -1.07
CA ASN A 171 19.02 -22.14 -2.28
C ASN A 171 17.56 -21.99 -2.78
N GLU A 172 16.97 -20.80 -2.62
CA GLU A 172 15.63 -20.51 -3.09
C GLU A 172 15.64 -20.12 -4.58
N SER A 173 14.69 -20.67 -5.35
CA SER A 173 14.55 -20.32 -6.78
C SER A 173 13.91 -18.94 -6.96
N PHE A 174 14.48 -18.14 -7.84
CA PHE A 174 13.94 -16.84 -8.26
C PHE A 174 14.41 -16.49 -9.67
N ILE A 175 13.70 -15.58 -10.32
CA ILE A 175 14.13 -14.95 -11.58
C ILE A 175 14.66 -13.56 -11.24
N ASP A 176 15.88 -13.26 -11.71
CA ASP A 176 16.54 -11.99 -11.45
C ASP A 176 16.38 -11.05 -12.65
N TYR A 177 15.68 -9.95 -12.44
CA TYR A 177 15.52 -8.89 -13.45
C TYR A 177 16.48 -7.71 -13.27
N GLU A 178 17.58 -7.90 -12.54
CA GLU A 178 18.67 -6.94 -12.27
C GLU A 178 18.28 -5.76 -11.36
N TYR A 179 17.02 -5.51 -11.11
CA TYR A 179 16.51 -4.46 -10.21
C TYR A 179 15.35 -4.92 -9.31
N PHE A 180 14.78 -6.07 -9.58
CA PHE A 180 13.88 -6.77 -8.66
C PHE A 180 13.98 -8.28 -8.89
N LEU A 181 13.52 -9.04 -7.91
CA LEU A 181 13.46 -10.49 -7.95
C LEU A 181 12.01 -10.94 -8.12
N LEU A 182 11.76 -11.87 -9.02
CA LEU A 182 10.47 -12.53 -9.15
C LEU A 182 10.56 -13.91 -8.52
N ALA A 183 9.78 -14.18 -7.48
CA ALA A 183 9.86 -15.42 -6.72
C ALA A 183 8.50 -16.08 -6.55
N LYS A 184 8.45 -17.41 -6.71
CA LYS A 184 7.23 -18.17 -6.48
C LYS A 184 6.93 -18.23 -4.97
N SER A 185 5.73 -17.83 -4.57
CA SER A 185 5.32 -17.88 -3.17
C SER A 185 3.81 -17.90 -3.00
N LYS A 186 3.32 -18.58 -1.96
CA LYS A 186 1.92 -18.49 -1.52
C LYS A 186 1.65 -17.28 -0.64
N LEU A 187 2.68 -16.63 -0.12
CA LEU A 187 2.55 -15.44 0.70
C LEU A 187 2.12 -14.23 -0.14
N LEU A 188 1.57 -13.21 0.53
CA LEU A 188 1.13 -11.96 -0.10
C LEU A 188 2.11 -10.80 0.07
N SER A 189 2.93 -10.84 1.12
CA SER A 189 3.81 -9.73 1.53
C SER A 189 5.28 -10.08 1.28
N PRO A 190 5.83 -9.77 0.11
CA PRO A 190 7.26 -9.91 -0.14
C PRO A 190 8.06 -8.83 0.59
N PRO A 191 9.34 -9.04 0.83
CA PRO A 191 10.30 -7.97 1.09
C PRO A 191 10.38 -6.97 -0.06
N ILE A 192 10.92 -5.78 0.21
CA ILE A 192 11.20 -4.76 -0.82
C ILE A 192 12.08 -5.39 -1.91
N SER A 193 11.85 -4.99 -3.16
CA SER A 193 12.52 -5.49 -4.36
C SER A 193 12.19 -6.94 -4.76
N ILE A 194 11.24 -7.57 -4.12
CA ILE A 194 10.70 -8.85 -4.55
C ILE A 194 9.24 -8.68 -4.99
N LEU A 195 8.90 -9.26 -6.12
CA LEU A 195 7.52 -9.49 -6.54
C LEU A 195 7.24 -10.98 -6.42
N TYR A 196 6.18 -11.35 -5.71
CA TYR A 196 5.76 -12.74 -5.66
C TYR A 196 4.90 -13.11 -6.86
N TYR A 197 4.95 -14.38 -7.27
CA TYR A 197 3.98 -14.93 -8.21
C TYR A 197 3.49 -16.30 -7.76
N ASP A 198 2.34 -16.69 -8.26
CA ASP A 198 1.83 -18.05 -8.15
C ASP A 198 1.03 -18.41 -9.42
N PHE A 199 1.01 -19.70 -9.75
CA PHE A 199 0.28 -20.17 -10.92
C PHE A 199 -1.17 -20.48 -10.56
N TYR A 200 -2.06 -20.31 -11.53
CA TYR A 200 -3.42 -20.78 -11.43
C TYR A 200 -3.84 -21.57 -12.68
N ASP A 201 -4.76 -22.51 -12.50
CA ASP A 201 -5.37 -23.26 -13.59
C ASP A 201 -6.75 -22.71 -13.95
N LYS A 202 -7.51 -22.29 -12.93
CA LYS A 202 -8.87 -21.75 -13.10
C LYS A 202 -9.02 -20.45 -12.32
N LEU A 203 -9.61 -19.45 -12.95
CA LEU A 203 -9.86 -18.16 -12.34
C LEU A 203 -10.64 -18.28 -11.01
N SER A 204 -11.60 -19.22 -10.96
CA SER A 204 -12.38 -19.49 -9.75
C SER A 204 -11.54 -19.90 -8.52
N THR A 205 -10.35 -20.48 -8.74
CA THR A 205 -9.41 -20.77 -7.65
C THR A 205 -8.81 -19.51 -7.08
N VAL A 206 -8.42 -18.58 -7.96
CA VAL A 206 -7.89 -17.26 -7.55
C VAL A 206 -8.96 -16.46 -6.81
N GLU A 207 -10.20 -16.46 -7.30
CA GLU A 207 -11.31 -15.78 -6.62
C GLU A 207 -11.58 -16.32 -5.20
N LYS A 208 -11.46 -17.63 -5.00
CA LYS A 208 -11.54 -18.25 -3.67
C LYS A 208 -10.40 -17.78 -2.76
N GLU A 209 -9.16 -17.72 -3.27
CA GLU A 209 -8.01 -17.21 -2.51
C GLU A 209 -8.16 -15.71 -2.19
N ILE A 210 -8.65 -14.90 -3.11
CA ILE A 210 -8.98 -13.49 -2.88
C ILE A 210 -10.01 -13.36 -1.76
N LYS A 211 -11.10 -14.14 -1.81
CA LYS A 211 -12.15 -14.12 -0.80
C LYS A 211 -11.62 -14.53 0.58
N LYS A 212 -10.81 -15.57 0.64
CA LYS A 212 -10.17 -16.07 1.88
C LYS A 212 -9.25 -15.02 2.52
N ASN A 213 -8.50 -14.29 1.69
CA ASN A 213 -7.51 -13.29 2.12
C ASN A 213 -8.02 -11.84 2.06
N ARG A 214 -9.33 -11.62 1.97
CA ARG A 214 -9.93 -10.29 1.77
C ARG A 214 -9.46 -9.25 2.80
N SER A 215 -9.25 -9.64 4.03
CA SER A 215 -8.75 -8.75 5.10
C SER A 215 -7.30 -8.32 4.93
N LEU A 216 -6.51 -9.03 4.09
CA LEU A 216 -5.11 -8.77 3.81
C LEU A 216 -4.91 -8.11 2.44
N ILE A 217 -5.95 -8.06 1.59
CA ILE A 217 -5.88 -7.51 0.23
C ILE A 217 -6.56 -6.15 0.20
N GLN A 218 -5.82 -5.13 -0.26
CA GLN A 218 -6.32 -3.77 -0.47
C GLN A 218 -7.01 -3.62 -1.82
N CYS A 219 -6.33 -4.02 -2.89
CA CYS A 219 -6.83 -3.96 -4.26
C CYS A 219 -6.55 -5.27 -5.00
N VAL A 220 -7.42 -5.58 -5.94
CA VAL A 220 -7.19 -6.60 -6.98
C VAL A 220 -7.09 -5.87 -8.31
N VAL A 221 -5.96 -6.02 -8.99
CA VAL A 221 -5.69 -5.37 -10.28
C VAL A 221 -5.83 -6.42 -11.37
N SER A 222 -6.73 -6.22 -12.32
CA SER A 222 -6.95 -7.16 -13.42
C SER A 222 -7.79 -6.56 -14.53
N ASN A 223 -7.57 -6.99 -15.76
CA ASN A 223 -8.47 -6.74 -16.88
C ASN A 223 -9.51 -7.86 -17.07
N LEU A 224 -9.40 -8.94 -16.28
CA LEU A 224 -10.40 -10.02 -16.25
C LEU A 224 -11.65 -9.58 -15.48
N ASN A 225 -12.76 -10.27 -15.74
CA ASN A 225 -14.02 -10.01 -15.04
C ASN A 225 -13.99 -10.57 -13.60
N ILE A 226 -13.20 -9.93 -12.74
CA ILE A 226 -13.13 -10.23 -11.30
C ILE A 226 -13.89 -9.12 -10.56
N LYS A 227 -14.79 -9.52 -9.66
CA LYS A 227 -15.60 -8.57 -8.89
C LYS A 227 -14.72 -7.58 -8.12
N ASN A 228 -15.00 -6.28 -8.29
CA ASN A 228 -14.29 -5.17 -7.66
C ASN A 228 -12.78 -5.10 -8.03
N SER A 229 -12.37 -5.67 -9.15
CA SER A 229 -11.03 -5.41 -9.68
C SER A 229 -10.94 -4.01 -10.28
N ILE A 230 -9.74 -3.46 -10.27
CA ILE A 230 -9.37 -2.21 -10.92
C ILE A 230 -8.44 -2.52 -12.10
N LYS A 231 -8.38 -1.64 -13.08
CA LYS A 231 -7.56 -1.82 -14.27
C LYS A 231 -6.08 -1.62 -13.96
N PHE A 232 -5.19 -2.17 -14.79
CA PHE A 232 -3.76 -1.94 -14.71
C PHE A 232 -3.42 -0.45 -14.79
N GLY A 233 -2.55 0.02 -13.87
CA GLY A 233 -2.12 1.41 -13.75
C GLY A 233 -3.07 2.31 -12.95
N GLU A 234 -4.10 1.74 -12.32
CA GLU A 234 -5.10 2.51 -11.57
C GLU A 234 -5.01 2.29 -10.05
N SER A 235 -4.17 1.36 -9.57
CA SER A 235 -4.10 1.06 -8.13
C SER A 235 -3.64 2.25 -7.28
N GLN A 236 -2.79 3.10 -7.86
CA GLN A 236 -2.22 4.27 -7.19
C GLN A 236 -3.05 5.55 -7.40
N LYS A 237 -4.20 5.45 -8.06
CA LYS A 237 -5.09 6.58 -8.38
C LYS A 237 -6.51 6.36 -7.79
N PRO A 238 -6.63 6.15 -6.47
CA PRO A 238 -7.94 5.97 -5.85
C PRO A 238 -8.78 7.24 -5.97
N ASN A 239 -10.08 7.06 -6.15
CA ASN A 239 -11.04 8.14 -5.98
C ASN A 239 -11.16 8.52 -4.49
N LEU A 240 -11.73 9.68 -4.19
CA LEU A 240 -11.88 10.17 -2.81
C LEU A 240 -12.79 9.29 -1.94
N ASP A 241 -13.70 8.54 -2.55
CA ASP A 241 -14.60 7.58 -1.90
C ASP A 241 -13.99 6.17 -1.74
N GLN A 242 -12.79 5.95 -2.25
CA GLN A 242 -12.08 4.69 -2.10
C GLN A 242 -11.16 4.69 -0.86
N TYR A 243 -11.78 4.50 0.28
CA TYR A 243 -11.11 4.53 1.57
C TYR A 243 -10.05 3.43 1.73
N ALA A 244 -9.03 3.73 2.52
CA ALA A 244 -8.07 2.72 2.93
C ALA A 244 -8.78 1.61 3.73
N ASP A 245 -8.33 0.36 3.52
CA ASP A 245 -8.90 -0.84 4.13
C ASP A 245 -10.37 -1.12 3.79
N ASN A 246 -10.93 -0.42 2.80
CA ASN A 246 -12.36 -0.44 2.46
C ASN A 246 -13.26 -0.12 3.67
N VAL A 247 -12.77 0.69 4.60
CA VAL A 247 -13.55 1.20 5.74
C VAL A 247 -13.86 2.67 5.48
N ASP A 248 -15.14 2.99 5.44
CA ASP A 248 -15.63 4.36 5.29
C ASP A 248 -15.21 5.20 6.51
N THR A 249 -14.10 5.92 6.34
CA THR A 249 -13.50 6.74 7.40
C THR A 249 -14.41 7.91 7.77
N LEU A 250 -15.10 8.49 6.79
CA LEU A 250 -16.00 9.62 7.03
C LEU A 250 -17.21 9.18 7.87
N ASN A 251 -17.84 8.07 7.50
CA ASN A 251 -18.93 7.50 8.28
C ASN A 251 -18.47 7.08 9.69
N PHE A 252 -17.27 6.47 9.81
CA PHE A 252 -16.69 6.18 11.12
C PHE A 252 -16.59 7.42 12.01
N LEU A 253 -16.20 8.56 11.47
CA LEU A 253 -16.06 9.82 12.21
C LEU A 253 -17.40 10.47 12.53
N LEU A 254 -18.39 10.40 11.62
CA LEU A 254 -19.70 11.01 11.79
C LEU A 254 -20.62 10.24 12.75
N THR A 255 -20.48 8.92 12.86
CA THR A 255 -21.32 8.07 13.73
C THR A 255 -20.91 8.11 15.20
N SER A 256 -20.07 9.04 15.59
CA SER A 256 -19.44 9.15 16.93
C SER A 256 -20.19 10.11 17.82
N SER A 257 -21.43 9.94 17.97
CA SER A 257 -22.23 10.59 19.04
C SER A 257 -22.76 9.56 20.01
#